data_b3a08829740f8fb70be3b69b36f2dec3
#
_entry.id   b3a08829740f8fb70be3b69b36f2dec3
#
_cell.length_a   1.000
_cell.length_b   1.000
_cell.length_c   1.000
_cell.angle_alpha   90.00
_cell.angle_beta   90.00
_cell.angle_gamma   90.00
#
_symmetry.space_group_name_H-M   'P 1'
#
loop_
_entity.id
_entity.type
_entity.pdbx_description
1 polymer ?
#
loop_
_entity_poly.entity_id
_entity_poly.type
_entity_poly.pdbx_seq_one_letter_code
_entity_poly.pdbx_strand_id
1 'polypeptide(L)'
;SSQATFMKRTIESNLKTNVYYPRNTADGKKINHAFLSHAFAANMLNNQFDALLKIAKTGQPFEKDSTFKKETKSTFQYTKNRIVINASNVLGIIEGSDKKDEFVFLTGHYDHIGKQDGKIYYGADDDGSGTTGVLEIAEAFAKAKAEGKGPRRSIVFMTVSGEEKGLWGSGY
;
A
#
# COMPACT_ATOMS: atom_id res chain seq x y z
N SER A 1 12.56 10.99 20.22
CA SER A 1 13.37 9.88 19.73
C SER A 1 12.66 9.19 18.58
N SER A 2 13.40 8.55 17.67
CA SER A 2 12.90 7.94 16.44
C SER A 2 11.77 6.90 16.66
N GLN A 3 11.80 6.15 17.74
CA GLN A 3 10.78 5.14 18.06
C GLN A 3 9.41 5.76 18.38
N ALA A 4 9.36 6.84 19.13
CA ALA A 4 8.10 7.52 19.45
C ALA A 4 7.46 8.11 18.19
N THR A 5 8.27 8.63 17.27
CA THR A 5 7.80 9.14 15.98
C THR A 5 7.31 8.01 15.08
N PHE A 6 8.01 6.86 15.05
CA PHE A 6 7.59 5.69 14.31
C PHE A 6 6.26 5.14 14.84
N MET A 7 6.14 4.95 16.15
CA MET A 7 4.88 4.49 16.77
C MET A 7 3.73 5.46 16.52
N LYS A 8 3.97 6.77 16.64
CA LYS A 8 2.94 7.78 16.35
C LYS A 8 2.46 7.67 14.89
N ARG A 9 3.36 7.59 13.93
CA ARG A 9 3.03 7.40 12.51
C ARG A 9 2.27 6.09 12.26
N THR A 10 2.69 4.99 12.89
CA THR A 10 2.03 3.69 12.76
C THR A 10 0.61 3.73 13.35
N ILE A 11 0.42 4.35 14.51
CA ILE A 11 -0.90 4.52 15.13
C ILE A 11 -1.77 5.42 14.25
N GLU A 12 -1.26 6.56 13.82
CA GLU A 12 -1.99 7.47 12.93
C GLU A 12 -2.36 6.82 11.61
N SER A 13 -1.46 6.02 11.02
CA SER A 13 -1.72 5.24 9.81
C SER A 13 -2.80 4.18 10.02
N ASN A 14 -2.80 3.48 11.17
CA ASN A 14 -3.80 2.46 11.46
C ASN A 14 -5.17 3.04 11.88
N LEU A 15 -5.21 4.26 12.39
CA LEU A 15 -6.44 4.97 12.70
C LEU A 15 -7.03 5.69 11.49
N LYS A 16 -6.21 6.00 10.49
CA LYS A 16 -6.69 6.54 9.21
C LYS A 16 -7.43 5.46 8.41
N THR A 17 -8.31 5.91 7.55
CA THR A 17 -9.02 5.02 6.62
C THR A 17 -8.01 4.28 5.74
N ASN A 18 -7.86 2.98 5.94
CA ASN A 18 -7.05 2.15 5.07
C ASN A 18 -7.89 1.75 3.87
N VAL A 19 -7.46 2.16 2.69
CA VAL A 19 -7.99 1.65 1.43
C VAL A 19 -7.24 0.36 1.13
N TYR A 20 -7.93 -0.69 0.76
CA TYR A 20 -7.30 -1.96 0.41
C TYR A 20 -8.01 -2.60 -0.79
N TYR A 21 -7.23 -3.26 -1.60
CA TYR A 21 -7.76 -4.10 -2.65
C TYR A 21 -8.43 -5.34 -2.04
N PRO A 22 -9.67 -5.67 -2.40
CA PRO A 22 -10.31 -6.88 -1.89
C PRO A 22 -9.63 -8.10 -2.49
N ARG A 23 -8.60 -8.60 -1.82
CA ARG A 23 -8.03 -9.90 -2.17
C ARG A 23 -8.96 -10.98 -1.62
N ASN A 24 -9.30 -11.97 -2.43
CA ASN A 24 -9.83 -13.24 -1.98
C ASN A 24 -8.74 -13.97 -1.19
N THR A 25 -8.50 -13.53 0.04
CA THR A 25 -7.65 -14.30 0.93
C THR A 25 -8.49 -15.43 1.47
N ALA A 26 -8.19 -16.65 1.06
CA ALA A 26 -8.65 -17.83 1.75
C ALA A 26 -8.50 -17.61 3.26
N ASP A 27 -9.51 -17.99 4.04
CA ASP A 27 -9.67 -17.74 5.47
C ASP A 27 -8.49 -18.21 6.32
N GLY A 28 -7.38 -17.49 6.27
CA GLY A 28 -6.35 -17.60 7.29
C GLY A 28 -6.85 -16.88 8.55
N LYS A 29 -6.93 -17.60 9.67
CA LYS A 29 -7.22 -17.00 10.99
C LYS A 29 -6.26 -15.84 11.23
N LYS A 30 -6.75 -14.61 11.11
CA LYS A 30 -5.96 -13.42 11.44
C LYS A 30 -5.92 -13.27 12.96
N ILE A 31 -4.72 -13.16 13.50
CA ILE A 31 -4.54 -12.83 14.91
C ILE A 31 -4.91 -11.35 15.08
N ASN A 32 -5.87 -11.08 15.96
CA ASN A 32 -6.15 -9.72 16.37
C ASN A 32 -4.96 -9.17 17.14
N HIS A 33 -4.46 -8.03 16.75
CA HIS A 33 -3.39 -7.33 17.44
C HIS A 33 -3.74 -5.86 17.63
N ALA A 34 -3.20 -5.28 18.68
CA ALA A 34 -3.35 -3.86 18.96
C ALA A 34 -2.01 -3.28 19.45
N PHE A 35 -1.74 -2.04 19.06
CA PHE A 35 -0.62 -1.29 19.57
C PHE A 35 -1.05 -0.52 20.82
N LEU A 36 -0.37 -0.75 21.92
CA LEU A 36 -0.66 -0.10 23.19
C LEU A 36 0.42 0.92 23.53
N SER A 37 0.03 2.03 24.17
CA SER A 37 1.03 2.91 24.74
C SER A 37 1.75 2.24 25.90
N HIS A 38 3.01 2.65 26.17
CA HIS A 38 3.79 2.14 27.30
C HIS A 38 3.03 2.28 28.63
N ALA A 39 2.45 3.44 28.89
CA ALA A 39 1.68 3.69 30.10
C ALA A 39 0.47 2.77 30.25
N PHE A 40 -0.23 2.50 29.16
CA PHE A 40 -1.39 1.61 29.16
C PHE A 40 -0.96 0.15 29.40
N ALA A 41 0.11 -0.29 28.74
CA ALA A 41 0.68 -1.64 28.94
C ALA A 41 1.19 -1.82 30.36
N ALA A 42 1.87 -0.84 30.94
CA ALA A 42 2.34 -0.86 32.33
C ALA A 42 1.17 -0.99 33.31
N ASN A 43 0.09 -0.26 33.10
CA ASN A 43 -1.13 -0.36 33.92
C ASN A 43 -1.78 -1.75 33.80
N MET A 44 -1.91 -2.29 32.60
CA MET A 44 -2.49 -3.62 32.39
C MET A 44 -1.68 -4.72 33.06
N LEU A 45 -0.35 -4.60 33.09
CA LEU A 45 0.57 -5.61 33.59
C LEU A 45 1.09 -5.31 35.00
N ASN A 46 0.48 -4.38 35.73
CA ASN A 46 0.86 -4.01 37.10
C ASN A 46 2.37 -3.76 37.23
N ASN A 47 2.94 -2.90 36.41
CA ASN A 47 4.36 -2.55 36.36
C ASN A 47 5.32 -3.69 35.99
N GLN A 48 4.83 -4.89 35.66
CA GLN A 48 5.66 -5.97 35.14
C GLN A 48 6.09 -5.73 33.67
N PHE A 49 5.50 -4.72 33.02
CA PHE A 49 5.80 -4.42 31.62
C PHE A 49 7.27 -4.06 31.38
N ASP A 50 7.89 -3.31 32.28
CA ASP A 50 9.29 -2.93 32.14
C ASP A 50 10.23 -4.13 32.29
N ALA A 51 9.90 -5.09 33.15
CA ALA A 51 10.63 -6.34 33.27
C ALA A 51 10.51 -7.18 32.00
N LEU A 52 9.30 -7.30 31.43
CA LEU A 52 9.07 -7.97 30.15
C LEU A 52 9.81 -7.30 29.00
N LEU A 53 9.79 -5.97 28.96
CA LEU A 53 10.50 -5.20 27.94
C LEU A 53 12.02 -5.38 28.02
N LYS A 54 12.56 -5.50 29.24
CA LYS A 54 13.98 -5.79 29.46
C LYS A 54 14.34 -7.17 28.92
N ILE A 55 13.55 -8.19 29.22
CA ILE A 55 13.73 -9.56 28.71
C ILE A 55 13.66 -9.56 27.17
N ALA A 56 12.63 -8.92 26.59
CA ALA A 56 12.48 -8.84 25.15
C ALA A 56 13.67 -8.15 24.46
N LYS A 57 14.26 -7.13 25.08
CA LYS A 57 15.46 -6.44 24.55
C LYS A 57 16.74 -7.26 24.62
N THR A 58 16.83 -8.18 25.56
CA THR A 58 18.03 -9.04 25.72
C THR A 58 18.01 -10.26 24.83
N GLY A 59 16.89 -10.55 24.15
CA GLY A 59 16.73 -11.74 23.31
C GLY A 59 16.75 -13.05 24.09
N GLN A 60 16.67 -12.99 25.42
CA GLN A 60 16.61 -14.19 26.24
C GLN A 60 15.28 -14.91 26.04
N PRO A 61 15.29 -16.27 26.09
CA PRO A 61 14.04 -17.01 26.03
C PRO A 61 13.15 -16.60 27.21
N PHE A 62 11.88 -16.39 26.91
CA PHE A 62 10.90 -16.15 27.94
C PHE A 62 10.63 -17.44 28.69
N GLU A 63 11.24 -17.60 29.86
CA GLU A 63 10.87 -18.69 30.74
C GLU A 63 9.43 -18.47 31.20
N LYS A 64 8.63 -19.53 31.08
CA LYS A 64 7.21 -19.54 31.43
C LYS A 64 7.06 -19.50 32.97
N ASP A 65 7.55 -18.42 33.57
CA ASP A 65 7.40 -18.23 35.01
C ASP A 65 5.94 -17.91 35.34
N SER A 66 5.47 -18.56 36.40
CA SER A 66 4.10 -18.42 36.92
C SER A 66 3.76 -16.99 37.36
N THR A 67 4.75 -16.14 37.60
CA THR A 67 4.57 -14.75 38.04
C THR A 67 3.89 -13.84 37.01
N PHE A 68 3.91 -14.19 35.73
CA PHE A 68 3.28 -13.41 34.65
C PHE A 68 1.85 -13.87 34.29
N LYS A 69 1.28 -14.79 35.04
CA LYS A 69 -0.10 -15.23 34.86
C LYS A 69 -1.07 -14.22 35.48
N LYS A 70 -1.41 -13.21 34.70
CA LYS A 70 -2.54 -12.35 35.04
C LYS A 70 -3.57 -12.42 33.92
N GLU A 71 -4.75 -12.91 34.24
CA GLU A 71 -5.91 -12.76 33.38
C GLU A 71 -6.36 -11.30 33.40
N THR A 72 -6.23 -10.63 32.27
CA THR A 72 -6.73 -9.29 32.08
C THR A 72 -7.89 -9.34 31.09
N LYS A 73 -9.07 -8.95 31.53
CA LYS A 73 -10.22 -8.78 30.62
C LYS A 73 -10.18 -7.37 30.07
N SER A 74 -10.10 -7.25 28.75
CA SER A 74 -10.17 -5.98 28.05
C SER A 74 -11.25 -6.07 26.98
N THR A 75 -12.09 -5.05 26.91
CA THR A 75 -13.10 -4.94 25.84
C THR A 75 -12.69 -3.81 24.91
N PHE A 76 -12.55 -4.14 23.64
CA PHE A 76 -12.30 -3.16 22.60
C PHE A 76 -13.53 -3.06 21.71
N GLN A 77 -14.05 -1.86 21.60
CA GLN A 77 -15.16 -1.57 20.70
C GLN A 77 -14.69 -0.58 19.65
N TYR A 78 -14.84 -0.92 18.38
CA TYR A 78 -14.53 -0.03 17.28
C TYR A 78 -15.53 -0.24 16.14
N THR A 79 -15.77 0.82 15.40
CA THR A 79 -16.58 0.78 14.19
C THR A 79 -15.69 0.99 12.99
N LYS A 80 -15.80 0.12 12.01
CA LYS A 80 -15.07 0.23 10.74
C LYS A 80 -16.08 0.43 9.61
N ASN A 81 -16.04 1.61 9.02
CA ASN A 81 -16.83 1.91 7.83
C ASN A 81 -16.03 1.47 6.59
N ARG A 82 -16.69 0.73 5.71
CA ARG A 82 -16.13 0.34 4.43
C ARG A 82 -16.69 1.28 3.34
N ILE A 83 -15.78 1.96 2.66
CA ILE A 83 -16.10 2.78 1.48
C ILE A 83 -15.51 2.05 0.29
N VAL A 84 -16.32 1.84 -0.75
CA VAL A 84 -15.87 1.27 -2.03
C VAL A 84 -15.62 2.43 -2.99
N ILE A 85 -14.43 2.47 -3.53
CA ILE A 85 -14.03 3.43 -4.57
C ILE A 85 -13.83 2.62 -5.85
N ASN A 86 -14.46 3.07 -6.92
CA ASN A 86 -14.26 2.50 -8.24
C ASN A 86 -13.15 3.29 -8.94
N ALA A 87 -12.17 2.57 -9.46
CA ALA A 87 -11.09 3.12 -10.26
C ALA A 87 -10.84 2.20 -11.46
N SER A 88 -10.21 2.70 -12.50
CA SER A 88 -9.95 1.96 -13.73
C SER A 88 -8.50 2.13 -14.15
N ASN A 89 -7.92 1.08 -14.70
CA ASN A 89 -6.74 1.20 -15.53
C ASN A 89 -7.18 1.51 -16.96
N VAL A 90 -6.46 2.34 -17.67
CA VAL A 90 -6.71 2.65 -19.08
C VAL A 90 -5.60 2.00 -19.90
N LEU A 91 -6.02 1.18 -20.85
CA LEU A 91 -5.10 0.44 -21.70
C LEU A 91 -5.32 0.77 -23.17
N GLY A 92 -4.23 0.99 -23.88
CA GLY A 92 -4.18 1.07 -25.34
C GLY A 92 -3.19 0.05 -25.87
N ILE A 93 -3.47 -0.55 -27.02
CA ILE A 93 -2.58 -1.52 -27.63
C ILE A 93 -2.28 -1.13 -29.07
N ILE A 94 -1.02 -1.26 -29.47
CA ILE A 94 -0.59 -1.25 -30.85
C ILE A 94 -0.06 -2.64 -31.16
N GLU A 95 -0.79 -3.38 -31.99
CA GLU A 95 -0.41 -4.72 -32.42
C GLU A 95 0.87 -4.68 -33.25
N GLY A 96 1.80 -5.56 -32.92
CA GLY A 96 3.05 -5.75 -33.64
C GLY A 96 2.89 -6.43 -35.01
N SER A 97 3.94 -6.46 -35.81
CA SER A 97 3.95 -7.10 -37.12
C SER A 97 4.32 -8.59 -37.06
N ASP A 98 5.59 -8.92 -37.01
CA ASP A 98 6.11 -10.30 -37.10
C ASP A 98 6.36 -10.94 -35.71
N LYS A 99 6.33 -10.17 -34.65
CA LYS A 99 6.49 -10.59 -33.24
C LYS A 99 5.30 -10.16 -32.39
N LYS A 100 4.12 -10.22 -32.94
CA LYS A 100 2.89 -9.70 -32.32
C LYS A 100 2.54 -10.35 -30.98
N ASP A 101 2.99 -11.57 -30.75
CA ASP A 101 2.75 -12.32 -29.51
C ASP A 101 3.77 -12.01 -28.40
N GLU A 102 4.77 -11.17 -28.69
CA GLU A 102 5.68 -10.60 -27.71
C GLU A 102 5.19 -9.20 -27.34
N PHE A 103 5.07 -8.90 -26.04
CA PHE A 103 4.50 -7.64 -25.53
C PHE A 103 5.55 -6.80 -24.84
N VAL A 104 5.49 -5.50 -25.09
CA VAL A 104 6.20 -4.46 -24.33
C VAL A 104 5.19 -3.59 -23.64
N PHE A 105 5.31 -3.45 -22.32
CA PHE A 105 4.44 -2.60 -21.52
C PHE A 105 5.12 -1.28 -21.21
N LEU A 106 4.43 -0.18 -21.47
CA LEU A 106 4.79 1.18 -21.06
C LEU A 106 3.72 1.64 -20.06
N THR A 107 4.14 1.88 -18.82
CA THR A 107 3.21 2.16 -17.73
C THR A 107 3.53 3.46 -17.02
N GLY A 108 2.51 4.17 -16.58
CA GLY A 108 2.58 5.29 -15.66
C GLY A 108 1.34 5.29 -14.78
N HIS A 109 1.38 5.92 -13.61
CA HIS A 109 0.19 6.05 -12.79
C HIS A 109 -0.38 7.47 -12.86
N TYR A 110 -1.71 7.57 -12.94
CA TYR A 110 -2.39 8.85 -13.09
C TYR A 110 -3.03 9.37 -11.80
N ASP A 111 -2.94 8.60 -10.72
CA ASP A 111 -3.33 9.05 -9.39
C ASP A 111 -2.15 9.68 -8.65
N HIS A 112 -2.46 10.54 -7.70
CA HIS A 112 -1.50 11.06 -6.73
C HIS A 112 -2.18 11.23 -5.37
N ILE A 113 -1.43 11.69 -4.37
CA ILE A 113 -1.89 11.88 -2.97
C ILE A 113 -3.11 12.82 -2.90
N GLY A 114 -3.17 13.82 -3.78
CA GLY A 114 -4.23 14.82 -3.83
C GLY A 114 -4.13 15.82 -2.69
N LYS A 115 -5.13 15.91 -1.82
CA LYS A 115 -5.14 16.85 -0.70
C LYS A 115 -4.99 16.11 0.62
N GLN A 116 -3.96 16.47 1.40
CA GLN A 116 -3.72 15.93 2.72
C GLN A 116 -3.30 17.04 3.69
N ASP A 117 -3.93 17.09 4.87
CA ASP A 117 -3.65 18.06 5.95
C ASP A 117 -3.64 19.53 5.48
N GLY A 118 -4.58 19.87 4.58
CA GLY A 118 -4.73 21.21 4.01
C GLY A 118 -3.76 21.54 2.87
N LYS A 119 -2.80 20.69 2.58
CA LYS A 119 -1.85 20.85 1.47
C LYS A 119 -2.33 20.09 0.24
N ILE A 120 -2.09 20.67 -0.94
CA ILE A 120 -2.32 20.02 -2.23
C ILE A 120 -0.98 19.46 -2.71
N TYR A 121 -1.01 18.19 -3.08
CA TYR A 121 0.10 17.47 -3.70
C TYR A 121 -0.27 17.30 -5.16
N TYR A 122 0.43 18.02 -6.03
CA TYR A 122 0.06 18.16 -7.43
C TYR A 122 0.45 16.96 -8.29
N GLY A 123 1.47 16.19 -7.90
CA GLY A 123 1.92 15.01 -8.64
C GLY A 123 2.46 15.32 -10.04
N ALA A 124 3.07 16.48 -10.23
CA ALA A 124 3.55 16.87 -11.55
C ALA A 124 4.66 15.96 -12.08
N ASP A 125 5.57 15.54 -11.18
CA ASP A 125 6.69 14.67 -11.50
C ASP A 125 6.41 13.21 -11.05
N ASP A 126 5.63 13.04 -10.02
CA ASP A 126 5.17 11.76 -9.47
C ASP A 126 3.64 11.64 -9.58
N ASP A 127 3.02 11.12 -10.65
CA ASP A 127 3.66 10.62 -11.87
C ASP A 127 3.08 11.31 -13.14
N GLY A 128 2.75 12.61 -13.03
CA GLY A 128 2.22 13.38 -14.17
C GLY A 128 3.16 13.36 -15.37
N SER A 129 4.47 13.45 -15.15
CA SER A 129 5.47 13.36 -16.21
C SER A 129 5.51 11.97 -16.87
N GLY A 130 5.44 10.89 -16.07
CA GLY A 130 5.43 9.52 -16.59
C GLY A 130 4.14 9.21 -17.34
N THR A 131 3.00 9.58 -16.80
CA THR A 131 1.70 9.43 -17.49
C THR A 131 1.67 10.19 -18.82
N THR A 132 2.17 11.43 -18.86
CA THR A 132 2.29 12.22 -20.10
C THR A 132 3.24 11.52 -21.07
N GLY A 133 4.37 11.01 -20.59
CA GLY A 133 5.32 10.25 -21.41
C GLY A 133 4.69 9.03 -22.08
N VAL A 134 3.85 8.27 -21.35
CA VAL A 134 3.11 7.13 -21.93
C VAL A 134 2.20 7.59 -23.07
N LEU A 135 1.49 8.71 -22.91
CA LEU A 135 0.58 9.23 -23.94
C LEU A 135 1.35 9.73 -25.17
N GLU A 136 2.42 10.48 -24.99
CA GLU A 136 3.27 10.99 -26.07
C GLU A 136 3.90 9.86 -26.90
N ILE A 137 4.40 8.83 -26.22
CA ILE A 137 4.97 7.66 -26.86
C ILE A 137 3.88 6.86 -27.61
N ALA A 138 2.69 6.74 -27.04
CA ALA A 138 1.56 6.08 -27.69
C ALA A 138 1.17 6.79 -28.99
N GLU A 139 1.11 8.12 -28.98
CA GLU A 139 0.83 8.93 -30.17
C GLU A 139 1.90 8.72 -31.25
N ALA A 140 3.19 8.76 -30.86
CA ALA A 140 4.31 8.56 -31.78
C ALA A 140 4.25 7.18 -32.45
N PHE A 141 3.99 6.11 -31.71
CA PHE A 141 3.86 4.75 -32.25
C PHE A 141 2.61 4.60 -33.13
N ALA A 142 1.50 5.25 -32.78
CA ALA A 142 0.30 5.25 -33.58
C ALA A 142 0.54 5.91 -34.96
N LYS A 143 1.21 7.05 -34.99
CA LYS A 143 1.62 7.73 -36.22
C LYS A 143 2.57 6.88 -37.07
N ALA A 144 3.58 6.29 -36.44
CA ALA A 144 4.53 5.41 -37.12
C ALA A 144 3.82 4.20 -37.74
N LYS A 145 2.87 3.59 -37.03
CA LYS A 145 2.09 2.47 -37.55
C LYS A 145 1.21 2.89 -38.75
N ALA A 146 0.58 4.07 -38.67
CA ALA A 146 -0.20 4.59 -39.77
C ALA A 146 0.63 4.83 -41.04
N GLU A 147 1.90 5.13 -40.91
CA GLU A 147 2.88 5.27 -41.99
C GLU A 147 3.49 3.94 -42.47
N GLY A 148 3.02 2.80 -41.95
CA GLY A 148 3.59 1.48 -42.29
C GLY A 148 4.91 1.15 -41.59
N LYS A 149 5.33 1.95 -40.59
CA LYS A 149 6.55 1.80 -39.80
C LYS A 149 6.26 1.34 -38.38
N GLY A 150 5.23 0.51 -38.20
CA GLY A 150 4.81 0.03 -36.90
C GLY A 150 5.84 -0.88 -36.23
N PRO A 151 5.68 -1.16 -34.93
CA PRO A 151 6.60 -1.98 -34.16
C PRO A 151 6.52 -3.45 -34.59
N ARG A 152 7.60 -4.20 -34.36
CA ARG A 152 7.60 -5.65 -34.54
C ARG A 152 6.82 -6.36 -33.42
N ARG A 153 7.01 -5.91 -32.17
CA ARG A 153 6.30 -6.41 -30.98
C ARG A 153 5.03 -5.60 -30.73
N SER A 154 4.06 -6.22 -30.12
CA SER A 154 2.90 -5.50 -29.62
C SER A 154 3.29 -4.62 -28.44
N ILE A 155 2.78 -3.39 -28.41
CA ILE A 155 3.05 -2.43 -27.35
C ILE A 155 1.75 -2.15 -26.60
N VAL A 156 1.77 -2.30 -25.31
CA VAL A 156 0.67 -1.98 -24.40
C VAL A 156 1.02 -0.70 -23.65
N PHE A 157 0.25 0.34 -23.87
CA PHE A 157 0.31 1.60 -23.12
C PHE A 157 -0.71 1.52 -22.01
N MET A 158 -0.29 1.68 -20.77
CA MET A 158 -1.18 1.50 -19.64
C MET A 158 -0.99 2.62 -18.62
N THR A 159 -2.06 3.35 -18.34
CA THR A 159 -2.09 4.24 -17.18
C THR A 159 -2.89 3.58 -16.06
N VAL A 160 -2.27 3.46 -14.90
CA VAL A 160 -2.83 2.74 -13.76
C VAL A 160 -3.28 3.69 -12.66
N SER A 161 -4.17 3.21 -11.82
CA SER A 161 -4.68 3.95 -10.66
C SER A 161 -4.35 3.23 -9.36
N GLY A 162 -4.28 3.99 -8.27
CA GLY A 162 -4.06 3.44 -6.93
C GLY A 162 -2.62 3.03 -6.66
N GLU A 163 -1.66 3.63 -7.34
CA GLU A 163 -0.24 3.42 -7.08
C GLU A 163 0.11 3.85 -5.68
N GLU A 164 -0.28 5.05 -5.27
CA GLU A 164 -0.05 5.68 -3.97
C GLU A 164 -0.66 4.91 -2.78
N LYS A 165 -1.45 3.90 -3.05
CA LYS A 165 -2.09 3.03 -2.06
C LYS A 165 -1.52 1.62 -2.05
N GLY A 166 -0.44 1.38 -2.77
CA GLY A 166 0.29 0.12 -2.82
C GLY A 166 0.15 -0.63 -4.14
N LEU A 167 0.39 0.07 -5.25
CA LEU A 167 0.50 -0.52 -6.59
C LEU A 167 -0.77 -1.26 -7.05
N TRP A 168 -1.96 -0.76 -6.70
CA TRP A 168 -3.18 -1.53 -6.92
C TRP A 168 -3.51 -1.74 -8.38
N GLY A 169 -3.40 -0.69 -9.19
CA GLY A 169 -3.72 -0.79 -10.61
C GLY A 169 -2.78 -1.72 -11.36
N SER A 170 -1.48 -1.64 -11.10
CA SER A 170 -0.49 -2.51 -11.73
C SER A 170 -0.51 -3.94 -11.18
N GLY A 171 -1.10 -4.15 -10.00
CA GLY A 171 -1.25 -5.48 -9.39
C GLY A 171 -2.55 -6.19 -9.77
N TYR A 172 -3.45 -5.50 -10.51
CA TYR A 172 -4.71 -6.06 -10.99
C TYR A 172 -4.49 -6.92 -12.24
#